data_5959eb14aac37b929758e27baa795c62
#
_entry.id   5959eb14aac37b929758e27baa795c62
#
_cell.length_a   1.000
_cell.length_b   1.000
_cell.length_c   1.000
_cell.angle_alpha   90.00
_cell.angle_beta   90.00
_cell.angle_gamma   90.00
#
_symmetry.space_group_name_H-M   'P 1'
#
loop_
_entity.id
_entity.type
_entity.pdbx_description
1 polymer ?
#
loop_
_entity_poly.entity_id
_entity_poly.type
_entity_poly.pdbx_seq_one_letter_code
_entity_poly.pdbx_strand_id
1 'polypeptide(L)'
;MPKRRLKLKQASAVLRIPPKELQNLVQFGVVRPKRSEGTYLFDMDTLLVAKVASCLKESLGTRTSVLAKLMHAFLASRKKLKSENPKYVVFSCRLSAEEEPIKLGVPFRALGEQI
;
A
#
# COMPACT_ATOMS: atom_id res chain seq x y z
N MET A 1 8.40 -15.56 -15.54
CA MET A 1 8.76 -14.16 -15.81
C MET A 1 9.59 -13.61 -14.69
N PRO A 2 10.68 -12.89 -15.00
CA PRO A 2 11.43 -12.22 -13.96
C PRO A 2 10.52 -11.19 -13.28
N LYS A 3 10.47 -11.23 -11.96
CA LYS A 3 9.72 -10.25 -11.20
C LYS A 3 10.37 -8.88 -11.41
N ARG A 4 9.58 -7.95 -11.90
CA ARG A 4 10.03 -6.59 -12.10
C ARG A 4 10.31 -5.95 -10.73
N ARG A 5 11.54 -5.48 -10.52
CA ARG A 5 11.93 -4.79 -9.29
C ARG A 5 12.37 -3.38 -9.65
N LEU A 6 11.78 -2.40 -8.98
CA LEU A 6 12.06 -1.00 -9.25
C LEU A 6 12.76 -0.36 -8.06
N LYS A 7 13.66 0.57 -8.35
CA LYS A 7 14.26 1.43 -7.33
C LYS A 7 13.26 2.52 -6.93
N LEU A 8 13.55 3.22 -5.82
CA LEU A 8 12.65 4.24 -5.26
C LEU A 8 12.19 5.27 -6.30
N LYS A 9 13.10 5.83 -7.07
CA LYS A 9 12.75 6.85 -8.09
C LYS A 9 11.87 6.28 -9.19
N GLN A 10 12.16 5.06 -9.63
CA GLN A 10 11.36 4.38 -10.65
C GLN A 10 9.96 4.04 -10.12
N ALA A 11 9.88 3.53 -8.89
CA ALA A 11 8.62 3.24 -8.24
C ALA A 11 7.78 4.50 -8.06
N SER A 12 8.41 5.59 -7.62
CA SER A 12 7.76 6.89 -7.47
C SER A 12 7.12 7.36 -8.79
N ALA A 13 7.86 7.25 -9.90
CA ALA A 13 7.38 7.64 -11.21
C ALA A 13 6.19 6.77 -11.68
N VAL A 14 6.30 5.46 -11.52
CA VAL A 14 5.24 4.51 -11.92
C VAL A 14 3.97 4.72 -11.11
N LEU A 15 4.11 4.93 -9.80
CA LEU A 15 2.99 5.12 -8.89
C LEU A 15 2.42 6.55 -8.93
N ARG A 16 3.13 7.49 -9.53
CA ARG A 16 2.79 8.91 -9.52
C ARG A 16 2.70 9.47 -8.10
N ILE A 17 3.62 9.04 -7.26
CA ILE A 17 3.75 9.49 -5.87
C ILE A 17 5.08 10.24 -5.76
N PRO A 18 5.13 11.41 -5.12
CA PRO A 18 6.40 12.11 -4.91
C PRO A 18 7.42 11.22 -4.19
N PRO A 19 8.70 11.23 -4.59
CA PRO A 19 9.72 10.37 -3.97
C PRO A 19 9.81 10.52 -2.45
N LYS A 20 9.66 11.74 -1.95
CA LYS A 20 9.69 12.00 -0.50
C LYS A 20 8.51 11.35 0.22
N GLU A 21 7.33 11.38 -0.37
CA GLU A 21 6.15 10.72 0.19
C GLU A 21 6.34 9.21 0.24
N LEU A 22 6.84 8.61 -0.85
CA LEU A 22 7.13 7.18 -0.89
C LEU A 22 8.20 6.80 0.14
N GLN A 23 9.23 7.62 0.28
CA GLN A 23 10.26 7.41 1.29
C GLN A 23 9.68 7.47 2.71
N ASN A 24 8.77 8.39 2.98
CA ASN A 24 8.09 8.48 4.27
C ASN A 24 7.27 7.21 4.58
N LEU A 25 6.56 6.69 3.60
CA LEU A 25 5.81 5.44 3.75
C LEU A 25 6.74 4.27 4.12
N VAL A 26 7.93 4.22 3.54
CA VAL A 26 8.94 3.22 3.87
C VAL A 26 9.47 3.42 5.29
N GLN A 27 9.83 4.65 5.64
CA GLN A 27 10.39 4.98 6.96
C GLN A 27 9.43 4.64 8.11
N PHE A 28 8.13 4.87 7.91
CA PHE A 28 7.13 4.60 8.94
C PHE A 28 6.61 3.15 8.92
N GLY A 29 7.19 2.29 8.08
CA GLY A 29 6.85 0.88 8.04
C GLY A 29 5.51 0.57 7.37
N VAL A 30 4.91 1.53 6.67
CA VAL A 30 3.67 1.33 5.91
C VAL A 30 3.95 0.45 4.70
N VAL A 31 5.06 0.71 4.01
CA VAL A 31 5.54 -0.05 2.87
C VAL A 31 6.89 -0.66 3.24
N ARG A 32 7.07 -1.95 2.99
CA ARG A 32 8.30 -2.68 3.35
C ARG A 32 8.96 -3.28 2.11
N PRO A 33 9.70 -2.49 1.31
CA PRO A 33 10.42 -3.01 0.16
C PRO A 33 11.62 -3.86 0.61
N LYS A 34 12.05 -4.75 -0.26
CA LYS A 34 13.29 -5.49 -0.04
C LYS A 34 14.48 -4.54 -0.17
N ARG A 35 15.50 -4.78 0.62
CA ARG A 35 16.73 -4.00 0.58
C ARG A 35 17.87 -4.86 0.06
N SER A 36 18.55 -4.36 -0.96
CA SER A 36 19.71 -5.03 -1.55
C SER A 36 20.80 -3.99 -1.79
N GLU A 37 22.00 -4.24 -1.27
CA GLU A 37 23.16 -3.35 -1.41
C GLU A 37 22.87 -1.89 -1.04
N GLY A 38 22.10 -1.69 0.03
CA GLY A 38 21.73 -0.36 0.49
C GLY A 38 20.62 0.32 -0.31
N THR A 39 20.08 -0.36 -1.31
CA THR A 39 19.03 0.19 -2.17
C THR A 39 17.71 -0.54 -1.93
N TYR A 40 16.62 0.21 -1.86
CA TYR A 40 15.27 -0.37 -1.78
C TYR A 40 14.84 -0.86 -3.16
N LEU A 41 14.27 -2.07 -3.18
CA LEU A 41 13.71 -2.69 -4.38
C LEU A 41 12.23 -2.96 -4.18
N PHE A 42 11.41 -2.40 -5.07
CA PHE A 42 9.95 -2.51 -5.03
C PHE A 42 9.50 -3.56 -6.05
N ASP A 43 8.92 -4.65 -5.56
CA ASP A 43 8.24 -5.62 -6.41
C ASP A 43 6.77 -5.22 -6.62
N MET A 44 6.01 -6.00 -7.40
CA MET A 44 4.63 -5.69 -7.68
C MET A 44 3.77 -5.60 -6.42
N ASP A 45 3.99 -6.49 -5.44
CA ASP A 45 3.25 -6.47 -4.18
C ASP A 45 3.53 -5.19 -3.39
N THR A 46 4.79 -4.80 -3.33
CA THR A 46 5.21 -3.58 -2.63
C THR A 46 4.65 -2.33 -3.32
N LEU A 47 4.67 -2.31 -4.64
CA LEU A 47 4.09 -1.21 -5.43
C LEU A 47 2.58 -1.09 -5.17
N LEU A 48 1.88 -2.21 -5.12
CA LEU A 48 0.45 -2.21 -4.87
C LEU A 48 0.11 -1.70 -3.47
N VAL A 49 0.88 -2.13 -2.46
CA VAL A 49 0.73 -1.63 -1.08
C VAL A 49 0.93 -0.12 -1.03
N ALA A 50 1.97 0.38 -1.70
CA ALA A 50 2.25 1.82 -1.74
C ALA A 50 1.11 2.60 -2.42
N LYS A 51 0.57 2.07 -3.51
CA LYS A 51 -0.55 2.70 -4.23
C LYS A 51 -1.80 2.78 -3.38
N VAL A 52 -2.17 1.67 -2.73
CA VAL A 52 -3.32 1.62 -1.82
C VAL A 52 -3.13 2.59 -0.65
N ALA A 53 -1.94 2.59 -0.04
CA ALA A 53 -1.62 3.48 1.08
C ALA A 53 -1.74 4.96 0.68
N SER A 54 -1.22 5.33 -0.48
CA SER A 54 -1.32 6.69 -0.99
C SER A 54 -2.77 7.10 -1.24
N CYS A 55 -3.57 6.22 -1.82
CA CYS A 55 -4.99 6.45 -2.04
C CYS A 55 -5.73 6.69 -0.72
N LEU A 56 -5.49 5.87 0.28
CA LEU A 56 -6.12 6.00 1.59
C LEU A 56 -5.70 7.29 2.29
N LYS A 57 -4.44 7.65 2.19
CA LYS A 57 -3.91 8.89 2.78
C LYS A 57 -4.58 10.12 2.16
N GLU A 58 -4.68 10.17 0.83
CA GLU A 58 -5.32 11.29 0.14
C GLU A 58 -6.82 11.38 0.44
N SER A 59 -7.51 10.23 0.44
CA SER A 59 -8.96 10.19 0.64
C SER A 59 -9.39 10.54 2.07
N LEU A 60 -8.56 10.25 3.06
CA LEU A 60 -8.96 10.26 4.47
C LEU A 60 -8.14 11.19 5.36
N GLY A 61 -7.01 11.71 4.87
CA GLY A 61 -6.07 12.43 5.73
C GLY A 61 -5.57 11.56 6.87
N THR A 62 -5.44 10.27 6.63
CA THR A 62 -5.23 9.25 7.66
C THR A 62 -3.84 9.34 8.27
N ARG A 63 -3.75 9.18 9.58
CA ARG A 63 -2.48 9.11 10.29
C ARG A 63 -1.66 7.90 9.84
N THR A 64 -0.34 8.06 9.78
CA THR A 64 0.57 7.01 9.33
C THR A 64 0.46 5.72 10.14
N SER A 65 0.21 5.81 11.44
CA SER A 65 0.01 4.64 12.30
C SER A 65 -1.21 3.81 11.91
N VAL A 66 -2.30 4.48 11.50
CA VAL A 66 -3.52 3.81 11.04
C VAL A 66 -3.26 3.16 9.67
N LEU A 67 -2.56 3.86 8.78
CA LEU A 67 -2.15 3.31 7.49
C LEU A 67 -1.33 2.04 7.65
N ALA A 68 -0.38 2.02 8.58
CA ALA A 68 0.44 0.84 8.84
C ALA A 68 -0.41 -0.37 9.23
N LYS A 69 -1.39 -0.18 10.11
CA LYS A 69 -2.32 -1.25 10.50
C LYS A 69 -3.16 -1.76 9.34
N LEU A 70 -3.69 -0.85 8.52
CA LEU A 70 -4.48 -1.21 7.34
C LEU A 70 -3.64 -1.99 6.33
N MET A 71 -2.40 -1.57 6.11
CA MET A 71 -1.51 -2.23 5.17
C MET A 71 -1.07 -3.61 5.66
N HIS A 72 -0.93 -3.80 6.97
CA HIS A 72 -0.69 -5.13 7.54
C HIS A 72 -1.86 -6.08 7.27
N ALA A 73 -3.08 -5.61 7.45
CA ALA A 73 -4.28 -6.38 7.13
C ALA A 73 -4.36 -6.71 5.64
N PHE A 74 -4.02 -5.74 4.78
CA PHE A 74 -3.95 -5.93 3.33
C PHE A 74 -2.96 -7.03 2.96
N LEU A 75 -1.74 -6.97 3.50
CA LEU A 75 -0.70 -7.96 3.22
C LEU A 75 -1.09 -9.37 3.68
N ALA A 76 -1.78 -9.47 4.80
CA ALA A 76 -2.26 -10.77 5.30
C ALA A 76 -3.27 -11.41 4.34
N SER A 77 -4.02 -10.60 3.60
CA SER A 77 -5.06 -11.05 2.66
C SER A 77 -4.60 -11.09 1.20
N ARG A 78 -3.35 -10.74 0.92
CA ARG A 78 -2.88 -10.50 -0.47
C ARG A 78 -3.06 -11.68 -1.43
N LYS A 79 -2.83 -12.91 -0.97
CA LYS A 79 -2.98 -14.11 -1.82
C LYS A 79 -4.42 -14.26 -2.29
N LYS A 80 -5.37 -14.12 -1.37
CA LYS A 80 -6.78 -14.18 -1.67
C LYS A 80 -7.21 -13.05 -2.61
N LEU A 81 -6.73 -11.83 -2.36
CA LEU A 81 -7.03 -10.68 -3.19
C LEU A 81 -6.50 -10.83 -4.61
N LYS A 82 -5.29 -11.36 -4.78
CA LYS A 82 -4.73 -11.63 -6.11
C LYS A 82 -5.53 -12.69 -6.87
N SER A 83 -5.91 -13.76 -6.18
CA SER A 83 -6.66 -14.86 -6.77
C SER A 83 -8.06 -14.42 -7.22
N GLU A 84 -8.76 -13.69 -6.37
CA GLU A 84 -10.13 -13.24 -6.64
C GLU A 84 -10.19 -11.97 -7.50
N ASN A 85 -9.14 -11.15 -7.46
CA ASN A 85 -9.05 -9.85 -8.11
C ASN A 85 -10.34 -9.03 -7.95
N PRO A 86 -10.77 -8.74 -6.72
CA PRO A 86 -12.03 -8.06 -6.47
C PRO A 86 -12.00 -6.63 -6.99
N LYS A 87 -13.15 -6.13 -7.38
CA LYS A 87 -13.31 -4.75 -7.84
C LYS A 87 -13.08 -3.76 -6.68
N TYR A 88 -13.63 -4.09 -5.52
CA TYR A 88 -13.47 -3.29 -4.30
C TYR A 88 -13.06 -4.18 -3.13
N VAL A 89 -12.27 -3.61 -2.23
CA VAL A 89 -11.92 -4.23 -0.95
C VAL A 89 -12.36 -3.27 0.16
N VAL A 90 -13.04 -3.80 1.16
CA VAL A 90 -13.44 -3.01 2.33
C VAL A 90 -12.51 -3.34 3.48
N PHE A 91 -11.83 -2.32 3.98
CA PHE A 91 -11.01 -2.42 5.18
C PHE A 91 -11.79 -1.92 6.39
N SER A 92 -11.67 -2.62 7.51
CA SER A 92 -12.25 -2.21 8.77
C SER A 92 -11.14 -1.97 9.79
N CYS A 93 -11.15 -0.82 10.42
CA CYS A 93 -10.15 -0.45 11.41
C CYS A 93 -10.80 0.24 12.61
N ARG A 94 -10.45 -0.18 13.82
CA ARG A 94 -10.84 0.51 15.05
C ARG A 94 -9.67 1.33 15.57
N LEU A 95 -9.93 2.59 15.87
CA LEU A 95 -8.94 3.47 16.48
C LEU A 95 -8.84 3.22 17.99
N SER A 96 -9.95 2.83 18.61
CA SER A 96 -9.98 2.40 20.02
C SER A 96 -11.03 1.30 20.18
N ALA A 97 -10.95 0.54 21.29
CA ALA A 97 -11.90 -0.53 21.59
C ALA A 97 -13.34 -0.02 21.80
N GLU A 98 -13.50 1.25 22.15
CA GLU A 98 -14.78 1.87 22.44
C GLU A 98 -15.44 2.51 21.22
N GLU A 99 -14.69 2.73 20.14
CA GLU A 99 -15.19 3.34 18.92
C GLU A 99 -15.70 2.30 17.92
N GLU A 100 -16.67 2.70 17.12
CA GLU A 100 -17.11 1.87 16.02
C GLU A 100 -16.02 1.76 14.96
N PRO A 101 -15.91 0.60 14.28
CA PRO A 101 -14.90 0.45 13.24
C PRO A 101 -15.18 1.37 12.06
N ILE A 102 -14.11 1.98 11.55
CA ILE A 102 -14.15 2.74 10.32
C ILE A 102 -14.04 1.74 9.17
N LYS A 103 -14.99 1.80 8.23
CA LYS A 103 -14.98 0.96 7.04
C LYS A 103 -14.60 1.78 5.82
N LEU A 104 -13.62 1.29 5.07
CA LEU A 104 -13.07 1.98 3.92
C LEU A 104 -13.14 1.10 2.69
N GLY A 105 -13.81 1.59 1.65
CA GLY A 105 -13.84 0.92 0.35
C GLY A 105 -12.65 1.35 -0.50
N VAL A 106 -11.89 0.39 -1.02
CA VAL A 106 -10.75 0.65 -1.89
C VAL A 106 -10.99 -0.01 -3.24
N PRO A 107 -10.88 0.73 -4.37
CA PRO A 107 -11.05 0.16 -5.70
C PRO A 107 -9.80 -0.64 -6.10
N PHE A 108 -9.66 -1.81 -5.54
CA PHE A 108 -8.46 -2.65 -5.63
C PHE A 108 -8.05 -2.94 -7.08
N ARG A 109 -8.99 -3.40 -7.91
CA ARG A 109 -8.70 -3.74 -9.31
C ARG A 109 -8.23 -2.53 -10.09
N ALA A 110 -8.91 -1.41 -9.96
CA ALA A 110 -8.54 -0.18 -10.66
C ALA A 110 -7.16 0.33 -10.24
N LEU A 111 -6.83 0.26 -8.95
CA LEU A 111 -5.51 0.66 -8.46
C LEU A 111 -4.40 -0.25 -8.99
N GLY A 112 -4.66 -1.54 -9.07
CA GLY A 112 -3.72 -2.50 -9.66
C GLY A 112 -3.46 -2.23 -11.14
N GLU A 113 -4.48 -1.85 -11.89
CA GLU A 113 -4.36 -1.51 -13.31
C GLU A 113 -3.58 -0.23 -13.56
N GLN A 114 -3.47 0.66 -12.57
CA GLN A 114 -2.69 1.90 -12.65
C GLN A 114 -1.19 1.69 -12.47
N ILE A 115 -0.77 0.52 -12.07
CA ILE A 115 0.63 0.15 -11.92
C ILE A 115 1.12 -0.51 -13.23
#